data_6390cf4bbe27c53b9c81379b8543c948
#
_entry.id   6390cf4bbe27c53b9c81379b8543c948
#
_cell.length_a   1.000
_cell.length_b   1.000
_cell.length_c   1.000
_cell.angle_alpha   90.00
_cell.angle_beta   90.00
_cell.angle_gamma   90.00
#
_symmetry.space_group_name_H-M   'P 1'
#
loop_
_entity.id
_entity.type
_entity.pdbx_description
1 polymer ?
#
loop_
_entity_poly.entity_id
_entity_poly.type
_entity_poly.pdbx_seq_one_letter_code
_entity_poly.pdbx_strand_id
1 'polypeptide(L)'
;IAAGCTPVLGVDSDAAPLKLWATNCSPAGRAVCATIGEDAIEWPEAAPDVHVHLSPPCTSLSKARAGSASASSVATALDAVRWCVQLVLDKGYASWSLENVATPAVVACVADLARQHPDRVALLTLDAADYGVGSNRTRCIASTPAVITALKQMPVQRVSVAEALAAAGLPLPAEHLKSNT
;
A
#
# COMPACT_ATOMS: atom_id res chain seq x y z
N ILE A 1 -4.62 -10.12 -8.92
CA ILE A 1 -5.54 -11.01 -9.64
C ILE A 1 -5.66 -12.38 -8.93
N ALA A 2 -4.62 -12.81 -8.20
CA ALA A 2 -4.71 -13.97 -7.32
C ALA A 2 -5.82 -13.86 -6.24
N ALA A 3 -6.24 -12.63 -5.90
CA ALA A 3 -7.34 -12.36 -4.96
C ALA A 3 -8.75 -12.40 -5.60
N GLY A 4 -8.87 -12.75 -6.89
CA GLY A 4 -10.16 -12.78 -7.59
C GLY A 4 -10.72 -11.39 -7.97
N CYS A 5 -9.94 -10.32 -7.78
CA CYS A 5 -10.33 -8.97 -8.17
C CYS A 5 -9.98 -8.69 -9.64
N THR A 6 -10.83 -7.93 -10.32
CA THR A 6 -10.54 -7.40 -11.67
C THR A 6 -10.16 -5.93 -11.54
N PRO A 7 -8.89 -5.55 -11.80
CA PRO A 7 -8.50 -4.15 -11.77
C PRO A 7 -9.17 -3.37 -12.91
N VAL A 8 -9.86 -2.28 -12.59
CA VAL A 8 -10.60 -1.46 -13.58
C VAL A 8 -9.94 -0.12 -13.86
N LEU A 9 -9.15 0.39 -12.91
CA LEU A 9 -8.42 1.66 -13.03
C LEU A 9 -7.04 1.53 -12.38
N GLY A 10 -6.00 1.96 -13.09
CA GLY A 10 -4.66 2.20 -12.55
C GLY A 10 -4.28 3.67 -12.76
N VAL A 11 -3.79 4.31 -11.71
CA VAL A 11 -3.34 5.71 -11.75
C VAL A 11 -1.90 5.79 -11.23
N ASP A 12 -1.03 6.43 -11.98
CA ASP A 12 0.32 6.77 -11.57
C ASP A 12 0.78 8.02 -12.31
N SER A 13 1.67 8.81 -11.74
CA SER A 13 2.30 9.95 -12.42
C SER A 13 3.39 9.53 -13.40
N ASP A 14 3.87 8.29 -13.32
CA ASP A 14 4.85 7.70 -14.24
C ASP A 14 4.16 6.72 -15.20
N ALA A 15 4.31 6.97 -16.50
CA ALA A 15 3.75 6.13 -17.55
C ALA A 15 4.38 4.73 -17.65
N ALA A 16 5.62 4.53 -17.15
CA ALA A 16 6.30 3.25 -17.26
C ALA A 16 5.66 2.16 -16.37
N PRO A 17 5.39 2.38 -15.06
CA PRO A 17 4.62 1.44 -14.25
C PRO A 17 3.23 1.17 -14.80
N LEU A 18 2.53 2.20 -15.33
CA LEU A 18 1.19 2.04 -15.91
C LEU A 18 1.19 1.11 -17.12
N LYS A 19 2.20 1.20 -17.98
CA LYS A 19 2.33 0.29 -19.12
C LYS A 19 2.50 -1.15 -18.67
N LEU A 20 3.30 -1.40 -17.64
CA LEU A 20 3.47 -2.73 -17.05
C LEU A 20 2.17 -3.21 -16.39
N TRP A 21 1.48 -2.33 -15.67
CA TRP A 21 0.20 -2.66 -15.05
C TRP A 21 -0.86 -3.03 -16.10
N ALA A 22 -1.01 -2.24 -17.17
CA ALA A 22 -1.95 -2.52 -18.25
C ALA A 22 -1.66 -3.87 -18.93
N THR A 23 -0.38 -4.18 -19.14
CA THR A 23 0.03 -5.44 -19.79
C THR A 23 -0.19 -6.67 -18.89
N ASN A 24 0.16 -6.57 -17.60
CA ASN A 24 0.25 -7.73 -16.72
C ASN A 24 -0.98 -7.92 -15.83
N CYS A 25 -1.66 -6.84 -15.47
CA CYS A 25 -2.73 -6.88 -14.47
C CYS A 25 -4.12 -6.72 -15.08
N SER A 26 -4.31 -5.81 -16.02
CA SER A 26 -5.64 -5.51 -16.56
C SER A 26 -5.58 -4.98 -17.99
N PRO A 27 -5.49 -5.86 -18.99
CA PRO A 27 -5.53 -5.43 -20.39
C PRO A 27 -6.80 -4.64 -20.78
N ALA A 28 -7.91 -4.87 -20.08
CA ALA A 28 -9.18 -4.17 -20.27
C ALA A 28 -9.37 -3.00 -19.30
N GLY A 29 -8.48 -2.81 -18.34
CA GLY A 29 -8.54 -1.70 -17.38
C GLY A 29 -8.05 -0.39 -17.97
N ARG A 30 -8.55 0.72 -17.43
CA ARG A 30 -8.14 2.07 -17.82
C ARG A 30 -6.87 2.45 -17.07
N ALA A 31 -5.78 2.75 -17.78
CA ALA A 31 -4.54 3.31 -17.25
C ALA A 31 -4.54 4.83 -17.44
N VAL A 32 -4.35 5.59 -16.36
CA VAL A 32 -4.38 7.05 -16.37
C VAL A 32 -3.05 7.58 -15.82
N CYS A 33 -2.27 8.24 -16.68
CA CYS A 33 -1.06 8.93 -16.27
C CYS A 33 -1.47 10.30 -15.70
N ALA A 34 -1.46 10.42 -14.37
CA ALA A 34 -1.92 11.61 -13.68
C ALA A 34 -1.30 11.73 -12.29
N THR A 35 -1.10 12.96 -11.83
CA THR A 35 -0.68 13.26 -10.46
C THR A 35 -1.92 13.39 -9.59
N ILE A 36 -2.04 12.52 -8.58
CA ILE A 36 -3.16 12.58 -7.63
C ILE A 36 -3.13 13.90 -6.85
N GLY A 37 -4.30 14.54 -6.74
CA GLY A 37 -4.44 15.84 -6.08
C GLY A 37 -4.21 17.06 -6.99
N GLU A 38 -3.63 16.88 -8.18
CA GLU A 38 -3.38 17.95 -9.15
C GLU A 38 -4.23 17.79 -10.40
N ASP A 39 -4.31 16.58 -10.93
CA ASP A 39 -5.04 16.28 -12.15
C ASP A 39 -6.47 15.81 -11.88
N ALA A 40 -7.37 16.12 -12.79
CA ALA A 40 -8.76 15.61 -12.77
C ALA A 40 -8.77 14.13 -13.16
N ILE A 41 -9.14 13.28 -12.22
CA ILE A 41 -9.25 11.83 -12.41
C ILE A 41 -10.71 11.43 -12.26
N GLU A 42 -11.23 10.74 -13.27
CA GLU A 42 -12.53 10.12 -13.18
C GLU A 42 -12.43 8.80 -12.42
N TRP A 43 -12.77 8.83 -11.15
CA TRP A 43 -12.78 7.67 -10.27
C TRP A 43 -14.04 6.81 -10.50
N PRO A 44 -13.95 5.47 -10.34
CA PRO A 44 -15.14 4.62 -10.32
C PRO A 44 -16.16 5.08 -9.30
N GLU A 45 -17.45 4.89 -9.61
CA GLU A 45 -18.51 5.11 -8.63
C GLU A 45 -18.35 4.16 -7.42
N ALA A 46 -18.68 4.66 -6.23
CA ALA A 46 -18.64 3.84 -5.04
C ALA A 46 -19.76 2.78 -5.08
N ALA A 47 -19.36 1.51 -5.03
CA ALA A 47 -20.26 0.37 -5.01
C ALA A 47 -19.75 -0.69 -4.04
N PRO A 48 -20.61 -1.61 -3.55
CA PRO A 48 -20.22 -2.62 -2.56
C PRO A 48 -19.11 -3.57 -3.01
N ASP A 49 -18.96 -3.79 -4.30
CA ASP A 49 -17.97 -4.64 -4.95
C ASP A 49 -16.73 -3.87 -5.44
N VAL A 50 -16.69 -2.56 -5.23
CA VAL A 50 -15.53 -1.73 -5.59
C VAL A 50 -14.59 -1.60 -4.41
N HIS A 51 -13.32 -1.99 -4.61
CA HIS A 51 -12.22 -1.75 -3.68
C HIS A 51 -11.22 -0.76 -4.28
N VAL A 52 -10.84 0.25 -3.51
CA VAL A 52 -9.81 1.22 -3.90
C VAL A 52 -8.54 0.97 -3.09
N HIS A 53 -7.44 0.65 -3.78
CA HIS A 53 -6.12 0.56 -3.15
C HIS A 53 -5.29 1.79 -3.49
N LEU A 54 -4.68 2.38 -2.47
CA LEU A 54 -3.90 3.62 -2.55
C LEU A 54 -2.50 3.39 -1.98
N SER A 55 -1.49 3.79 -2.73
CA SER A 55 -0.09 3.70 -2.29
C SER A 55 0.65 5.00 -2.64
N PRO A 56 0.39 6.09 -1.90
CA PRO A 56 1.02 7.39 -2.18
C PRO A 56 2.53 7.34 -2.00
N PRO A 57 3.29 8.28 -2.63
CA PRO A 57 4.75 8.28 -2.62
C PRO A 57 5.35 8.20 -1.22
N CYS A 58 6.26 7.25 -1.00
CA CYS A 58 6.91 7.00 0.29
C CYS A 58 8.42 7.33 0.29
N THR A 59 8.98 7.79 -0.84
CA THR A 59 10.43 7.93 -1.01
C THR A 59 11.08 8.86 0.01
N SER A 60 10.47 10.01 0.30
CA SER A 60 10.93 10.95 1.33
C SER A 60 10.64 10.50 2.76
N LEU A 61 9.71 9.54 2.92
CA LEU A 61 9.29 8.99 4.22
C LEU A 61 10.09 7.73 4.60
N SER A 62 10.79 7.12 3.65
CA SER A 62 11.55 5.88 3.88
C SER A 62 12.76 6.11 4.79
N LYS A 63 13.03 5.16 5.68
CA LYS A 63 14.22 5.16 6.56
C LYS A 63 15.53 5.23 5.78
N ALA A 64 15.60 4.68 4.57
CA ALA A 64 16.79 4.74 3.73
C ALA A 64 17.20 6.15 3.33
N ARG A 65 16.28 7.12 3.40
CA ARG A 65 16.52 8.53 3.09
C ARG A 65 16.31 9.48 4.27
N ALA A 66 16.08 8.97 5.47
CA ALA A 66 15.74 9.81 6.64
C ALA A 66 16.77 10.92 6.93
N GLY A 67 18.04 10.75 6.54
CA GLY A 67 19.08 11.76 6.70
C GLY A 67 19.18 12.77 5.56
N SER A 68 18.49 12.56 4.42
CA SER A 68 18.60 13.40 3.22
C SER A 68 17.27 14.06 2.80
N ALA A 69 16.15 13.67 3.40
CA ALA A 69 14.85 14.26 3.09
C ALA A 69 14.69 15.62 3.77
N SER A 70 14.25 16.63 3.01
CA SER A 70 13.91 17.94 3.57
C SER A 70 12.57 17.86 4.33
N ALA A 71 12.37 18.75 5.29
CA ALA A 71 11.09 18.85 6.02
C ALA A 71 9.91 19.12 5.07
N SER A 72 10.13 19.93 4.02
CA SER A 72 9.11 20.21 3.00
C SER A 72 8.74 18.98 2.19
N SER A 73 9.71 18.15 1.78
CA SER A 73 9.40 16.90 1.04
C SER A 73 8.68 15.86 1.89
N VAL A 74 8.95 15.81 3.20
CA VAL A 74 8.20 14.99 4.14
C VAL A 74 6.76 15.50 4.28
N ALA A 75 6.57 16.81 4.43
CA ALA A 75 5.25 17.43 4.52
C ALA A 75 4.40 17.11 3.27
N THR A 76 4.94 17.34 2.08
CA THR A 76 4.26 17.02 0.80
C THR A 76 3.85 15.54 0.73
N ALA A 77 4.72 14.62 1.17
CA ALA A 77 4.39 13.20 1.15
C ALA A 77 3.28 12.84 2.17
N LEU A 78 3.24 13.50 3.33
CA LEU A 78 2.14 13.34 4.29
C LEU A 78 0.85 13.97 3.79
N ASP A 79 0.91 15.07 3.04
CA ASP A 79 -0.26 15.67 2.40
C ASP A 79 -0.87 14.72 1.34
N ALA A 80 -0.03 14.00 0.59
CA ALA A 80 -0.51 12.96 -0.31
C ALA A 80 -1.24 11.82 0.44
N VAL A 81 -0.75 11.41 1.62
CA VAL A 81 -1.45 10.43 2.48
C VAL A 81 -2.82 10.97 2.92
N ARG A 82 -2.89 12.22 3.39
CA ARG A 82 -4.15 12.88 3.80
C ARG A 82 -5.13 12.96 2.64
N TRP A 83 -4.65 13.39 1.49
CA TRP A 83 -5.46 13.51 0.27
C TRP A 83 -6.07 12.16 -0.13
N CYS A 84 -5.27 11.08 -0.10
CA CYS A 84 -5.74 9.73 -0.41
C CYS A 84 -6.88 9.28 0.53
N VAL A 85 -6.75 9.53 1.84
CA VAL A 85 -7.80 9.19 2.79
C VAL A 85 -9.03 10.07 2.57
N GLN A 86 -8.86 11.37 2.34
CA GLN A 86 -9.96 12.27 2.07
C GLN A 86 -10.74 11.87 0.82
N LEU A 87 -10.05 11.49 -0.25
CA LEU A 87 -10.67 10.99 -1.48
C LEU A 87 -11.65 9.83 -1.21
N VAL A 88 -11.22 8.81 -0.47
CA VAL A 88 -12.08 7.64 -0.22
C VAL A 88 -13.24 7.96 0.71
N LEU A 89 -13.07 8.93 1.61
CA LEU A 89 -14.13 9.43 2.47
C LEU A 89 -15.18 10.23 1.67
N ASP A 90 -14.74 11.17 0.83
CA ASP A 90 -15.61 12.04 0.02
C ASP A 90 -16.39 11.24 -1.03
N LYS A 91 -15.74 10.26 -1.65
CA LYS A 91 -16.38 9.37 -2.62
C LYS A 91 -17.29 8.32 -1.97
N GLY A 92 -17.20 8.12 -0.66
CA GLY A 92 -18.04 7.18 0.07
C GLY A 92 -17.69 5.71 -0.15
N TYR A 93 -16.46 5.37 -0.57
CA TYR A 93 -16.06 3.98 -0.76
C TYR A 93 -16.20 3.18 0.54
N ALA A 94 -16.96 2.08 0.47
CA ALA A 94 -17.16 1.18 1.60
C ALA A 94 -15.95 0.24 1.81
N SER A 95 -15.19 -0.01 0.76
CA SER A 95 -14.00 -0.87 0.79
C SER A 95 -12.82 -0.12 0.17
N TRP A 96 -11.78 0.07 0.96
CA TRP A 96 -10.55 0.73 0.51
C TRP A 96 -9.37 0.31 1.37
N SER A 97 -8.17 0.51 0.88
CA SER A 97 -6.93 0.33 1.64
C SER A 97 -5.88 1.35 1.19
N LEU A 98 -5.07 1.82 2.13
CA LEU A 98 -3.89 2.63 1.87
C LEU A 98 -2.68 1.93 2.48
N GLU A 99 -1.62 1.76 1.71
CA GLU A 99 -0.32 1.25 2.16
C GLU A 99 0.72 2.35 2.14
N ASN A 100 1.55 2.41 3.19
CA ASN A 100 2.76 3.23 3.20
C ASN A 100 3.81 2.66 4.15
N VAL A 101 5.01 3.23 4.15
CA VAL A 101 6.07 2.87 5.12
C VAL A 101 5.62 3.19 6.55
N ALA A 102 5.94 2.30 7.50
CA ALA A 102 5.56 2.47 8.89
C ALA A 102 6.55 3.37 9.66
N THR A 103 6.80 4.59 9.17
CA THR A 103 7.59 5.57 9.92
C THR A 103 6.72 6.25 10.98
N PRO A 104 7.30 6.78 12.08
CA PRO A 104 6.53 7.48 13.11
C PRO A 104 5.65 8.61 12.54
N ALA A 105 6.13 9.34 11.53
CA ALA A 105 5.39 10.43 10.89
C ALA A 105 4.14 9.93 10.16
N VAL A 106 4.24 8.81 9.40
CA VAL A 106 3.10 8.22 8.69
C VAL A 106 2.10 7.65 9.69
N VAL A 107 2.58 6.88 10.67
CA VAL A 107 1.71 6.30 11.71
C VAL A 107 0.95 7.38 12.48
N ALA A 108 1.61 8.47 12.87
CA ALA A 108 0.97 9.60 13.53
C ALA A 108 -0.06 10.28 12.63
N CYS A 109 0.27 10.53 11.35
CA CYS A 109 -0.64 11.12 10.39
C CYS A 109 -1.92 10.28 10.22
N VAL A 110 -1.79 8.97 10.04
CA VAL A 110 -2.94 8.07 9.88
C VAL A 110 -3.71 7.92 11.20
N ALA A 111 -3.04 7.91 12.36
CA ALA A 111 -3.70 7.89 13.67
C ALA A 111 -4.55 9.14 13.91
N ASP A 112 -4.08 10.31 13.44
CA ASP A 112 -4.84 11.55 13.50
C ASP A 112 -6.12 11.47 12.66
N LEU A 113 -6.03 10.94 11.44
CA LEU A 113 -7.18 10.72 10.57
C LEU A 113 -8.16 9.71 11.18
N ALA A 114 -7.66 8.63 11.79
CA ALA A 114 -8.50 7.66 12.46
C ALA A 114 -9.25 8.25 13.68
N ARG A 115 -8.64 9.19 14.40
CA ARG A 115 -9.33 9.92 15.50
C ARG A 115 -10.41 10.87 14.98
N GLN A 116 -10.21 11.48 13.81
CA GLN A 116 -11.19 12.36 13.17
C GLN A 116 -12.36 11.59 12.56
N HIS A 117 -12.12 10.35 12.09
CA HIS A 117 -13.08 9.52 11.38
C HIS A 117 -13.11 8.07 11.94
N PRO A 118 -13.45 7.88 13.25
CA PRO A 118 -13.27 6.59 13.92
C PRO A 118 -14.10 5.44 13.32
N ASP A 119 -15.24 5.75 12.72
CA ASP A 119 -16.11 4.74 12.07
C ASP A 119 -15.70 4.42 10.63
N ARG A 120 -14.79 5.19 10.06
CA ARG A 120 -14.40 5.09 8.65
C ARG A 120 -12.93 4.77 8.44
N VAL A 121 -12.07 5.12 9.38
CA VAL A 121 -10.61 4.98 9.28
C VAL A 121 -10.08 4.25 10.50
N ALA A 122 -9.35 3.17 10.27
CA ALA A 122 -8.55 2.48 11.26
C ALA A 122 -7.17 2.20 10.69
N LEU A 123 -6.19 1.90 11.54
CA LEU A 123 -4.83 1.60 11.10
C LEU A 123 -4.31 0.30 11.73
N LEU A 124 -3.37 -0.31 11.03
CA LEU A 124 -2.59 -1.45 11.48
C LEU A 124 -1.15 -1.27 10.98
N THR A 125 -0.19 -1.50 11.86
CA THR A 125 1.21 -1.71 11.45
C THR A 125 1.46 -3.21 11.41
N LEU A 126 1.87 -3.72 10.26
CA LEU A 126 2.16 -5.14 10.05
C LEU A 126 3.54 -5.33 9.41
N ASP A 127 4.15 -6.48 9.65
CA ASP A 127 5.31 -6.94 8.89
C ASP A 127 4.84 -7.96 7.84
N ALA A 128 5.15 -7.72 6.58
CA ALA A 128 4.79 -8.64 5.49
C ALA A 128 5.39 -10.05 5.68
N ALA A 129 6.50 -10.15 6.45
CA ALA A 129 7.07 -11.44 6.82
C ALA A 129 6.10 -12.32 7.63
N ASP A 130 5.18 -11.73 8.39
CA ASP A 130 4.18 -12.44 9.16
C ASP A 130 3.08 -13.07 8.27
N TYR A 131 3.06 -12.72 6.99
CA TYR A 131 2.06 -13.15 5.99
C TYR A 131 2.69 -13.86 4.79
N GLY A 132 3.79 -14.55 4.99
CA GLY A 132 4.40 -15.42 3.96
C GLY A 132 5.35 -14.70 2.99
N VAL A 133 5.71 -13.44 3.25
CA VAL A 133 6.74 -12.74 2.48
C VAL A 133 8.11 -13.03 3.09
N GLY A 134 9.05 -13.53 2.31
CA GLY A 134 10.40 -13.93 2.76
C GLY A 134 11.33 -12.77 3.18
N SER A 135 10.80 -11.59 3.49
CA SER A 135 11.58 -10.43 3.92
C SER A 135 10.84 -9.59 4.94
N ASN A 136 11.54 -9.04 5.91
CA ASN A 136 10.99 -8.07 6.85
C ASN A 136 10.61 -6.77 6.10
N ARG A 137 9.32 -6.48 6.06
CA ARG A 137 8.77 -5.32 5.36
C ARG A 137 7.62 -4.72 6.18
N THR A 138 7.97 -3.91 7.16
CA THR A 138 6.97 -3.27 8.02
C THR A 138 6.23 -2.16 7.27
N ARG A 139 4.90 -2.21 7.31
CA ARG A 139 4.01 -1.27 6.63
C ARG A 139 2.92 -0.74 7.56
N CYS A 140 2.55 0.50 7.33
CA CYS A 140 1.32 1.10 7.86
C CYS A 140 0.20 0.88 6.85
N ILE A 141 -0.85 0.22 7.29
CA ILE A 141 -2.07 0.02 6.51
C ILE A 141 -3.17 0.85 7.14
N ALA A 142 -3.83 1.68 6.34
CA ALA A 142 -5.07 2.33 6.72
C ALA A 142 -6.22 1.73 5.90
N SER A 143 -7.37 1.58 6.53
CA SER A 143 -8.59 1.05 5.89
C SER A 143 -9.80 1.29 6.79
N THR A 144 -10.94 0.76 6.41
CA THR A 144 -12.12 0.73 7.30
C THR A 144 -11.87 -0.16 8.51
N PRO A 145 -12.53 0.10 9.66
CA PRO A 145 -12.40 -0.75 10.85
C PRO A 145 -12.67 -2.23 10.61
N ALA A 146 -13.62 -2.55 9.73
CA ALA A 146 -13.95 -3.92 9.38
C ALA A 146 -12.78 -4.65 8.68
N VAL A 147 -12.13 -4.00 7.71
CA VAL A 147 -10.96 -4.54 7.01
C VAL A 147 -9.78 -4.71 7.97
N ILE A 148 -9.51 -3.72 8.81
CA ILE A 148 -8.41 -3.81 9.80
C ILE A 148 -8.67 -4.93 10.80
N THR A 149 -9.92 -5.13 11.22
CA THR A 149 -10.29 -6.26 12.11
C THR A 149 -10.06 -7.59 11.42
N ALA A 150 -10.45 -7.74 10.16
CA ALA A 150 -10.21 -8.95 9.39
C ALA A 150 -8.71 -9.25 9.21
N LEU A 151 -7.89 -8.21 8.91
CA LEU A 151 -6.44 -8.36 8.81
C LEU A 151 -5.80 -8.84 10.12
N LYS A 152 -6.25 -8.32 11.28
CA LYS A 152 -5.76 -8.75 12.60
C LYS A 152 -6.09 -10.20 12.93
N GLN A 153 -7.11 -10.77 12.30
CA GLN A 153 -7.54 -12.16 12.49
C GLN A 153 -6.85 -13.13 11.52
N MET A 154 -6.11 -12.63 10.52
CA MET A 154 -5.36 -13.49 9.61
C MET A 154 -4.28 -14.26 10.37
N PRO A 155 -4.10 -15.56 10.07
CA PRO A 155 -3.05 -16.35 10.72
C PRO A 155 -1.68 -15.80 10.34
N VAL A 156 -0.81 -15.66 11.35
CA VAL A 156 0.60 -15.33 11.14
C VAL A 156 1.31 -16.57 10.61
N GLN A 157 1.96 -16.43 9.47
CA GLN A 157 2.73 -17.49 8.83
C GLN A 157 4.06 -16.93 8.33
N ARG A 158 5.04 -16.89 9.22
CA ARG A 158 6.40 -16.51 8.81
C ARG A 158 7.04 -17.58 7.97
N VAL A 159 7.63 -17.14 6.86
CA VAL A 159 8.48 -17.99 6.02
C VAL A 159 9.84 -17.32 5.86
N SER A 160 10.90 -18.10 5.90
CA SER A 160 12.23 -17.62 5.54
C SER A 160 12.34 -17.44 4.03
N VAL A 161 13.34 -16.65 3.59
CA VAL A 161 13.67 -16.55 2.15
C VAL A 161 13.94 -17.94 1.55
N ALA A 162 14.61 -18.81 2.31
CA ALA A 162 14.91 -20.18 1.89
C ALA A 162 13.63 -20.99 1.62
N GLU A 163 12.68 -20.95 2.54
CA GLU A 163 11.39 -21.65 2.39
C GLU A 163 10.57 -21.06 1.24
N ALA A 164 10.55 -19.74 1.08
CA ALA A 164 9.85 -19.09 -0.02
C ALA A 164 10.41 -19.47 -1.38
N LEU A 165 11.76 -19.50 -1.52
CA LEU A 165 12.43 -19.93 -2.75
C LEU A 165 12.21 -21.41 -3.02
N ALA A 166 12.31 -22.27 -2.00
CA ALA A 166 12.04 -23.70 -2.14
C ALA A 166 10.60 -23.96 -2.59
N ALA A 167 9.62 -23.26 -2.01
CA ALA A 167 8.22 -23.36 -2.43
C ALA A 167 7.97 -22.88 -3.87
N ALA A 168 8.78 -21.91 -4.35
CA ALA A 168 8.76 -21.44 -5.74
C ALA A 168 9.58 -22.32 -6.71
N GLY A 169 10.23 -23.38 -6.23
CA GLY A 169 11.11 -24.22 -7.06
C GLY A 169 12.39 -23.50 -7.51
N LEU A 170 12.78 -22.43 -6.83
CA LEU A 170 13.96 -21.63 -7.17
C LEU A 170 15.15 -22.04 -6.30
N PRO A 171 16.38 -22.17 -6.91
CA PRO A 171 17.58 -22.47 -6.15
C PRO A 171 17.96 -21.30 -5.24
N LEU A 172 18.44 -21.60 -4.04
CA LEU A 172 19.09 -20.61 -3.17
C LEU A 172 20.42 -20.21 -3.81
N PRO A 173 20.67 -18.91 -4.04
CA PRO A 173 21.99 -18.45 -4.45
C PRO A 173 23.00 -18.76 -3.32
N ALA A 174 24.08 -19.46 -3.65
CA ALA A 174 25.09 -19.91 -2.68
C ALA A 174 25.73 -18.76 -1.87
N GLU A 175 25.69 -17.56 -2.40
CA GLU A 175 26.25 -16.32 -1.79
C GLU A 175 25.37 -15.74 -0.68
N HIS A 176 24.08 -16.06 -0.63
CA HIS A 176 23.14 -15.52 0.36
C HIS A 176 22.94 -16.41 1.60
N LEU A 177 23.61 -17.56 1.64
CA LEU A 177 23.64 -18.44 2.82
C LEU A 177 24.63 -17.97 3.90
N LYS A 178 25.34 -16.86 3.70
CA LYS A 178 26.19 -16.27 4.73
C LYS A 178 25.33 -15.54 5.76
N SER A 179 24.84 -16.35 6.69
CA SER A 179 24.64 -16.11 8.11
C SER A 179 24.24 -14.70 8.55
N ASN A 180 23.00 -14.52 8.96
CA ASN A 180 22.74 -13.82 10.21
C ASN A 180 22.93 -14.83 11.36
N THR A 181 24.17 -15.08 11.78
CA THR A 181 24.54 -15.54 13.11
C THR A 181 24.88 -14.33 13.96
#